data_1807c39d08e380051fa95ca4d2ff89e9
#
_entry.id   1807c39d08e380051fa95ca4d2ff89e9
#
_cell.length_a   1.000
_cell.length_b   1.000
_cell.length_c   1.000
_cell.angle_alpha   90.00
_cell.angle_beta   90.00
_cell.angle_gamma   90.00
#
_symmetry.space_group_name_H-M   'P 1'
#
loop_
_entity.id
_entity.type
_entity.pdbx_description
1 polymer ?
#
loop_
_entity_poly.entity_id
_entity_poly.type
_entity_poly.pdbx_seq_one_letter_code
_entity_poly.pdbx_strand_id
1 'polypeptide(L)'
;MALSGLTQFHENPLVIAWWRARLGRALTGFTPFRRRALLAAAAVVIGVTQPLRLLKKADELPVPSDALGKACVILAGFGILWLVYRGAVAFAALPAEVRRRPQLTLHLAYWACLVVLWNTTPTAGPWRVILLGITVVFPFLLWRCGYLLLAGQQGRMAGSRFTDHLLYLWPAYGGSNTPYGKGLGYLSRCEARTDEELARSQLAGIKLILLSVLWGAIIDLMDGALYGPGNDLTRTLTGTLGVHTVGIPQLAEMVKGRVAAPLWTAWASIYCELFWQVLHHAARGHTTIGVLRLFGFNVFRNTYKPLLAQSVVEFWNRFYY
;
A
#
# COMPACT_ATOMS: atom_id res chain seq x y z
N MET A 1 -6.05 15.77 30.73
CA MET A 1 -4.59 15.54 30.76
C MET A 1 -4.18 14.05 30.59
N ALA A 2 -4.88 13.05 31.15
CA ALA A 2 -4.47 11.64 31.05
C ALA A 2 -4.51 11.06 29.62
N LEU A 3 -5.48 11.41 28.79
CA LEU A 3 -5.61 10.89 27.42
C LEU A 3 -4.53 11.40 26.44
N SER A 4 -4.01 12.62 26.65
CA SER A 4 -2.94 13.16 25.81
C SER A 4 -1.60 12.41 26.05
N GLY A 5 -1.32 11.98 27.25
CA GLY A 5 -0.12 11.20 27.59
C GLY A 5 -0.14 9.81 26.92
N LEU A 6 -1.30 9.14 26.88
CA LEU A 6 -1.46 7.84 26.23
C LEU A 6 -1.34 7.92 24.70
N THR A 7 -1.81 9.00 24.10
CA THR A 7 -1.73 9.18 22.64
C THR A 7 -0.37 9.69 22.16
N GLN A 8 0.45 10.26 23.06
CA GLN A 8 1.76 10.82 22.74
C GLN A 8 2.93 10.09 23.42
N PHE A 9 2.73 8.84 23.87
CA PHE A 9 3.78 8.06 24.54
C PHE A 9 5.09 7.95 23.73
N HIS A 10 5.01 7.98 22.42
CA HIS A 10 6.14 7.93 21.50
C HIS A 10 6.99 9.21 21.47
N GLU A 11 6.53 10.28 22.08
CA GLU A 11 7.24 11.55 22.24
C GLU A 11 7.77 11.74 23.68
N ASN A 12 7.35 10.87 24.60
CA ASN A 12 7.75 10.96 26.00
C ASN A 12 9.22 10.52 26.18
N PRO A 13 10.10 11.41 26.69
CA PRO A 13 11.51 11.10 26.84
C PRO A 13 11.79 9.87 27.72
N LEU A 14 11.00 9.66 28.77
CA LEU A 14 11.15 8.51 29.68
C LEU A 14 10.82 7.20 28.97
N VAL A 15 9.78 7.19 28.15
CA VAL A 15 9.39 6.01 27.36
C VAL A 15 10.45 5.73 26.29
N ILE A 16 10.98 6.75 25.64
CA ILE A 16 12.04 6.62 24.64
C ILE A 16 13.31 6.06 25.31
N ALA A 17 13.71 6.60 26.47
CA ALA A 17 14.86 6.13 27.19
C ALA A 17 14.69 4.67 27.66
N TRP A 18 13.52 4.33 28.19
CA TRP A 18 13.18 2.96 28.58
C TRP A 18 13.23 2.00 27.39
N TRP A 19 12.67 2.40 26.23
CA TRP A 19 12.69 1.60 25.00
C TRP A 19 14.11 1.33 24.53
N ARG A 20 14.96 2.36 24.52
CA ARG A 20 16.38 2.22 24.20
C ARG A 20 17.12 1.29 25.16
N ALA A 21 16.87 1.40 26.45
CA ALA A 21 17.58 0.62 27.46
C ALA A 21 17.20 -0.86 27.44
N ARG A 22 15.93 -1.21 27.18
CA ARG A 22 15.42 -2.57 27.31
C ARG A 22 15.30 -3.32 26.00
N LEU A 23 14.87 -2.66 24.94
CA LEU A 23 14.62 -3.25 23.64
C LEU A 23 15.61 -2.78 22.57
N GLY A 24 16.38 -1.72 22.88
CA GLY A 24 17.29 -1.07 21.97
C GLY A 24 18.29 -2.03 21.33
N ARG A 25 18.91 -2.92 22.10
CA ARG A 25 19.94 -3.83 21.57
C ARG A 25 19.41 -4.84 20.54
N ALA A 26 18.21 -5.33 20.72
CA ALA A 26 17.60 -6.27 19.79
C ALA A 26 17.08 -5.57 18.50
N LEU A 27 16.58 -4.33 18.63
CA LEU A 27 15.96 -3.58 17.56
C LEU A 27 16.87 -2.48 16.97
N THR A 28 17.78 -1.90 17.77
CA THR A 28 18.75 -0.89 17.33
C THR A 28 19.99 -1.49 16.69
N GLY A 29 20.26 -2.77 16.89
CA GLY A 29 21.30 -3.51 16.14
C GLY A 29 21.03 -3.64 14.64
N PHE A 30 20.00 -2.99 14.12
CA PHE A 30 19.73 -2.90 12.69
C PHE A 30 20.65 -1.85 12.04
N THR A 31 21.81 -2.33 11.58
CA THR A 31 22.64 -1.56 10.66
C THR A 31 21.84 -1.24 9.38
N PRO A 32 22.20 -0.19 8.62
CA PRO A 32 21.58 0.09 7.33
C PRO A 32 21.53 -1.12 6.39
N PHE A 33 22.56 -1.96 6.44
CA PHE A 33 22.60 -3.22 5.68
C PHE A 33 21.50 -4.20 6.12
N ARG A 34 21.33 -4.44 7.42
CA ARG A 34 20.29 -5.36 7.94
C ARG A 34 18.89 -4.85 7.64
N ARG A 35 18.66 -3.54 7.73
CA ARG A 35 17.39 -2.92 7.35
C ARG A 35 17.06 -3.17 5.88
N ARG A 36 18.03 -2.97 4.98
CA ARG A 36 17.85 -3.25 3.54
C ARG A 36 17.57 -4.72 3.27
N ALA A 37 18.29 -5.63 3.93
CA ALA A 37 18.05 -7.07 3.82
C ALA A 37 16.63 -7.46 4.26
N LEU A 38 16.13 -6.89 5.36
CA LEU A 38 14.76 -7.13 5.83
C LEU A 38 13.71 -6.57 4.87
N LEU A 39 13.93 -5.37 4.31
CA LEU A 39 13.03 -4.82 3.30
C LEU A 39 13.01 -5.66 2.03
N ALA A 40 14.17 -6.17 1.60
CA ALA A 40 14.27 -7.09 0.46
C ALA A 40 13.54 -8.41 0.75
N ALA A 41 13.72 -8.99 1.94
CA ALA A 41 13.02 -10.20 2.37
C ALA A 41 11.49 -9.97 2.40
N ALA A 42 11.04 -8.85 2.97
CA ALA A 42 9.62 -8.48 2.98
C ALA A 42 9.07 -8.33 1.55
N ALA A 43 9.85 -7.74 0.64
CA ALA A 43 9.47 -7.61 -0.77
C ALA A 43 9.34 -8.96 -1.47
N VAL A 44 10.22 -9.92 -1.16
CA VAL A 44 10.12 -11.29 -1.69
C VAL A 44 8.88 -11.98 -1.15
N VAL A 45 8.63 -11.91 0.17
CA VAL A 45 7.43 -12.51 0.79
C VAL A 45 6.15 -11.95 0.16
N ILE A 46 6.06 -10.63 -0.03
CA ILE A 46 4.92 -9.99 -0.67
C ILE A 46 4.83 -10.40 -2.13
N GLY A 47 5.95 -10.43 -2.84
CA GLY A 47 6.05 -10.83 -4.25
C GLY A 47 5.63 -12.29 -4.51
N VAL A 48 5.70 -13.14 -3.51
CA VAL A 48 5.20 -14.53 -3.58
C VAL A 48 3.74 -14.61 -3.15
N THR A 49 3.40 -13.99 -2.01
CA THR A 49 2.07 -14.18 -1.40
C THR A 49 0.95 -13.46 -2.14
N GLN A 50 1.20 -12.28 -2.70
CA GLN A 50 0.16 -11.50 -3.39
C GLN A 50 -0.28 -12.13 -4.71
N PRO A 51 0.61 -12.56 -5.63
CA PRO A 51 0.18 -13.31 -6.81
C PRO A 51 -0.60 -14.57 -6.46
N LEU A 52 -0.17 -15.31 -5.44
CA LEU A 52 -0.89 -16.51 -5.00
C LEU A 52 -2.30 -16.20 -4.49
N ARG A 53 -2.51 -15.07 -3.80
CA ARG A 53 -3.83 -14.62 -3.38
C ARG A 53 -4.71 -14.19 -4.55
N LEU A 54 -4.12 -13.50 -5.54
CA LEU A 54 -4.83 -13.11 -6.75
C LEU A 54 -5.25 -14.34 -7.56
N LEU A 55 -4.36 -15.32 -7.70
CA LEU A 55 -4.65 -16.58 -8.39
C LEU A 55 -5.78 -17.38 -7.72
N LYS A 56 -5.89 -17.34 -6.39
CA LYS A 56 -7.01 -17.98 -5.66
C LYS A 56 -8.38 -17.32 -5.96
N LYS A 57 -8.39 -16.05 -6.33
CA LYS A 57 -9.62 -15.30 -6.67
C LYS A 57 -9.96 -15.33 -8.15
N ALA A 58 -9.08 -15.90 -8.95
CA ALA A 58 -9.14 -15.84 -10.41
C ALA A 58 -9.60 -17.19 -11.03
N ASP A 59 -10.63 -17.80 -10.45
CA ASP A 59 -11.22 -19.05 -10.98
C ASP A 59 -11.69 -18.92 -12.45
N GLU A 60 -11.85 -17.70 -12.93
CA GLU A 60 -12.27 -17.36 -14.30
C GLU A 60 -11.10 -17.08 -15.26
N LEU A 61 -9.86 -16.98 -14.76
CA LEU A 61 -8.69 -16.69 -15.60
C LEU A 61 -8.02 -17.99 -16.04
N PRO A 62 -7.63 -18.12 -17.33
CA PRO A 62 -6.92 -19.30 -17.85
C PRO A 62 -5.44 -19.31 -17.38
N VAL A 63 -5.22 -19.22 -16.09
CA VAL A 63 -3.89 -19.30 -15.47
C VAL A 63 -3.73 -20.71 -14.92
N PRO A 64 -2.60 -21.40 -15.21
CA PRO A 64 -2.35 -22.72 -14.66
C PRO A 64 -2.45 -22.71 -13.14
N SER A 65 -3.30 -23.58 -12.59
CA SER A 65 -3.52 -23.70 -11.14
C SER A 65 -2.48 -24.62 -10.45
N ASP A 66 -1.67 -25.31 -11.23
CA ASP A 66 -0.62 -26.22 -10.77
C ASP A 66 0.57 -25.46 -10.16
N ALA A 67 1.46 -26.18 -9.49
CA ALA A 67 2.62 -25.62 -8.82
C ALA A 67 3.58 -24.92 -9.80
N LEU A 68 3.75 -25.50 -10.98
CA LEU A 68 4.63 -24.94 -12.01
C LEU A 68 4.08 -23.62 -12.56
N GLY A 69 2.79 -23.56 -12.87
CA GLY A 69 2.14 -22.34 -13.35
C GLY A 69 2.19 -21.21 -12.33
N LYS A 70 1.96 -21.52 -11.04
CA LYS A 70 2.11 -20.54 -9.96
C LYS A 70 3.55 -20.02 -9.86
N ALA A 71 4.53 -20.90 -9.95
CA ALA A 71 5.95 -20.53 -9.97
C ALA A 71 6.27 -19.64 -11.18
N CYS A 72 5.78 -19.97 -12.36
CA CYS A 72 5.97 -19.16 -13.57
C CYS A 72 5.38 -17.74 -13.42
N VAL A 73 4.18 -17.59 -12.85
CA VAL A 73 3.56 -16.29 -12.61
C VAL A 73 4.37 -15.44 -11.64
N ILE A 74 4.87 -16.05 -10.54
CA ILE A 74 5.72 -15.36 -9.57
C ILE A 74 7.02 -14.91 -10.22
N LEU A 75 7.72 -15.81 -10.93
CA LEU A 75 8.97 -15.51 -11.62
C LEU A 75 8.80 -14.45 -12.70
N ALA A 76 7.71 -14.51 -13.48
CA ALA A 76 7.36 -13.48 -14.46
C ALA A 76 7.16 -12.12 -13.78
N GLY A 77 6.48 -12.07 -12.64
CA GLY A 77 6.32 -10.85 -11.86
C GLY A 77 7.66 -10.24 -11.44
N PHE A 78 8.56 -11.01 -10.87
CA PHE A 78 9.91 -10.54 -10.52
C PHE A 78 10.72 -10.15 -11.77
N GLY A 79 10.59 -10.90 -12.87
CA GLY A 79 11.23 -10.60 -14.14
C GLY A 79 10.80 -9.25 -14.71
N ILE A 80 9.50 -8.95 -14.67
CA ILE A 80 8.97 -7.63 -15.07
C ILE A 80 9.54 -6.51 -14.21
N LEU A 81 9.56 -6.68 -12.87
CA LEU A 81 10.13 -5.68 -11.98
C LEU A 81 11.63 -5.47 -12.22
N TRP A 82 12.36 -6.54 -12.51
CA TRP A 82 13.78 -6.47 -12.87
C TRP A 82 14.00 -5.73 -14.19
N LEU A 83 13.19 -6.01 -15.21
CA LEU A 83 13.23 -5.31 -16.48
C LEU A 83 12.94 -3.80 -16.32
N VAL A 84 11.96 -3.46 -15.48
CA VAL A 84 11.65 -2.06 -15.13
C VAL A 84 12.86 -1.38 -14.48
N TYR A 85 13.50 -2.04 -13.52
CA TYR A 85 14.71 -1.53 -12.89
C TYR A 85 15.86 -1.35 -13.91
N ARG A 86 16.10 -2.36 -14.76
CA ARG A 86 17.15 -2.29 -15.80
C ARG A 86 16.85 -1.20 -16.82
N GLY A 87 15.59 -1.05 -17.21
CA GLY A 87 15.15 0.04 -18.08
C GLY A 87 15.38 1.41 -17.46
N ALA A 88 15.12 1.57 -16.16
CA ALA A 88 15.42 2.82 -15.45
C ALA A 88 16.92 3.12 -15.37
N VAL A 89 17.76 2.10 -15.17
CA VAL A 89 19.23 2.26 -15.21
C VAL A 89 19.69 2.66 -16.62
N ALA A 90 19.19 1.98 -17.66
CA ALA A 90 19.52 2.30 -19.06
C ALA A 90 19.02 3.70 -19.47
N PHE A 91 17.89 4.15 -18.94
CA PHE A 91 17.35 5.49 -19.19
C PHE A 91 18.33 6.60 -18.82
N ALA A 92 19.14 6.40 -17.80
CA ALA A 92 20.16 7.36 -17.39
C ALA A 92 21.25 7.60 -18.46
N ALA A 93 21.44 6.64 -19.37
CA ALA A 93 22.39 6.72 -20.47
C ALA A 93 21.81 7.37 -21.76
N LEU A 94 20.48 7.63 -21.79
CA LEU A 94 19.83 8.23 -22.95
C LEU A 94 20.20 9.73 -23.12
N PRO A 95 20.01 10.31 -24.32
CA PRO A 95 20.21 11.73 -24.59
C PRO A 95 19.44 12.64 -23.64
N ALA A 96 19.96 13.82 -23.37
CA ALA A 96 19.39 14.78 -22.41
C ALA A 96 17.95 15.18 -22.78
N GLU A 97 17.64 15.29 -24.05
CA GLU A 97 16.32 15.63 -24.59
C GLU A 97 15.26 14.62 -24.15
N VAL A 98 15.58 13.34 -24.25
CA VAL A 98 14.68 12.23 -23.83
C VAL A 98 14.54 12.21 -22.31
N ARG A 99 15.64 12.46 -21.59
CA ARG A 99 15.65 12.46 -20.12
C ARG A 99 14.98 13.67 -19.48
N ARG A 100 14.76 14.75 -20.24
CA ARG A 100 14.22 16.01 -19.72
C ARG A 100 12.83 15.86 -19.12
N ARG A 101 12.00 14.96 -19.66
CA ARG A 101 10.62 14.70 -19.20
C ARG A 101 10.37 13.20 -19.04
N PRO A 102 10.98 12.55 -18.03
CA PRO A 102 10.98 11.10 -17.92
C PRO A 102 9.58 10.49 -17.79
N GLN A 103 8.67 11.17 -17.09
CA GLN A 103 7.29 10.69 -16.94
C GLN A 103 6.55 10.74 -18.29
N LEU A 104 6.68 11.83 -19.04
CA LEU A 104 6.03 11.94 -20.35
C LEU A 104 6.56 10.88 -21.31
N THR A 105 7.89 10.70 -21.37
CA THR A 105 8.52 9.68 -22.20
C THR A 105 8.01 8.28 -21.85
N LEU A 106 7.92 7.98 -20.56
CA LEU A 106 7.44 6.69 -20.08
C LEU A 106 5.97 6.44 -20.47
N HIS A 107 5.11 7.45 -20.28
CA HIS A 107 3.70 7.34 -20.67
C HIS A 107 3.53 7.20 -22.17
N LEU A 108 4.22 7.99 -22.98
CA LEU A 108 4.15 7.88 -24.43
C LEU A 108 4.63 6.50 -24.92
N ALA A 109 5.75 6.01 -24.39
CA ALA A 109 6.25 4.68 -24.72
C ALA A 109 5.25 3.58 -24.32
N TYR A 110 4.68 3.66 -23.13
CA TYR A 110 3.67 2.70 -22.67
C TYR A 110 2.43 2.68 -23.56
N TRP A 111 1.84 3.86 -23.83
CA TRP A 111 0.62 3.92 -24.63
C TRP A 111 0.87 3.51 -26.09
N ALA A 112 2.04 3.87 -26.65
CA ALA A 112 2.40 3.41 -27.99
C ALA A 112 2.53 1.88 -28.04
N CYS A 113 3.25 1.28 -27.08
CA CYS A 113 3.34 -0.17 -26.97
C CYS A 113 1.97 -0.83 -26.79
N LEU A 114 1.10 -0.24 -25.96
CA LEU A 114 -0.22 -0.78 -25.71
C LEU A 114 -1.09 -0.76 -26.97
N VAL A 115 -1.06 0.32 -27.73
CA VAL A 115 -1.78 0.42 -29.02
C VAL A 115 -1.30 -0.66 -30.00
N VAL A 116 0.02 -0.86 -30.12
CA VAL A 116 0.58 -1.91 -30.97
C VAL A 116 0.11 -3.30 -30.49
N LEU A 117 0.25 -3.59 -29.21
CA LEU A 117 -0.13 -4.87 -28.63
C LEU A 117 -1.62 -5.16 -28.79
N TRP A 118 -2.50 -4.16 -28.62
CA TRP A 118 -3.93 -4.33 -28.80
C TRP A 118 -4.32 -4.67 -30.25
N ASN A 119 -3.60 -4.13 -31.22
CA ASN A 119 -3.86 -4.37 -32.64
C ASN A 119 -3.21 -5.66 -33.18
N THR A 120 -2.13 -6.13 -32.54
CA THR A 120 -1.39 -7.32 -32.98
C THR A 120 -1.75 -8.58 -32.19
N THR A 121 -2.30 -8.46 -30.99
CA THR A 121 -2.65 -9.60 -30.15
C THR A 121 -4.03 -10.16 -30.56
N PRO A 122 -4.17 -11.49 -30.68
CA PRO A 122 -5.45 -12.12 -30.96
C PRO A 122 -6.55 -11.66 -29.98
N THR A 123 -7.79 -11.56 -30.47
CA THR A 123 -8.94 -11.09 -29.68
C THR A 123 -9.35 -12.05 -28.57
N ALA A 124 -8.92 -13.31 -28.64
CA ALA A 124 -9.20 -14.35 -27.65
C ALA A 124 -7.92 -15.15 -27.31
N GLY A 125 -7.98 -15.91 -26.22
CA GLY A 125 -6.90 -16.77 -25.80
C GLY A 125 -5.98 -16.17 -24.72
N PRO A 126 -4.95 -16.93 -24.29
CA PRO A 126 -4.12 -16.56 -23.12
C PRO A 126 -3.36 -15.24 -23.30
N TRP A 127 -2.94 -14.92 -24.51
CA TRP A 127 -2.25 -13.66 -24.82
C TRP A 127 -3.14 -12.43 -24.57
N ARG A 128 -4.45 -12.56 -24.85
CA ARG A 128 -5.40 -11.47 -24.57
C ARG A 128 -5.57 -11.23 -23.08
N VAL A 129 -5.58 -12.29 -22.30
CA VAL A 129 -5.64 -12.19 -20.82
C VAL A 129 -4.40 -11.51 -20.26
N ILE A 130 -3.21 -11.87 -20.77
CA ILE A 130 -1.95 -11.22 -20.38
C ILE A 130 -2.00 -9.73 -20.75
N LEU A 131 -2.47 -9.38 -21.93
CA LEU A 131 -2.60 -8.00 -22.37
C LEU A 131 -3.58 -7.21 -21.48
N LEU A 132 -4.73 -7.82 -21.12
CA LEU A 132 -5.66 -7.22 -20.15
C LEU A 132 -4.98 -6.99 -18.79
N GLY A 133 -4.23 -7.98 -18.29
CA GLY A 133 -3.46 -7.85 -17.06
C GLY A 133 -2.46 -6.70 -17.13
N ILE A 134 -1.71 -6.56 -18.21
CA ILE A 134 -0.79 -5.45 -18.45
C ILE A 134 -1.56 -4.12 -18.47
N THR A 135 -2.69 -4.05 -19.14
CA THR A 135 -3.52 -2.83 -19.23
C THR A 135 -4.01 -2.36 -17.87
N VAL A 136 -4.41 -3.30 -17.00
CA VAL A 136 -4.96 -2.98 -15.67
C VAL A 136 -3.87 -2.73 -14.63
N VAL A 137 -2.81 -3.53 -14.62
CA VAL A 137 -1.78 -3.50 -13.56
C VAL A 137 -0.67 -2.51 -13.86
N PHE A 138 -0.28 -2.36 -15.11
CA PHE A 138 0.88 -1.55 -15.48
C PHE A 138 0.73 -0.05 -15.21
N PRO A 139 -0.44 0.59 -15.32
CA PRO A 139 -0.60 2.00 -14.92
C PRO A 139 -0.16 2.28 -13.48
N PHE A 140 -0.36 1.33 -12.56
CA PHE A 140 0.14 1.45 -11.19
C PHE A 140 1.67 1.34 -11.08
N LEU A 141 2.29 0.59 -12.00
CA LEU A 141 3.75 0.49 -12.10
C LEU A 141 4.37 1.72 -12.75
N LEU A 142 3.71 2.31 -13.75
CA LEU A 142 4.24 3.47 -14.48
C LEU A 142 4.61 4.61 -13.55
N TRP A 143 3.76 4.91 -12.60
CA TRP A 143 4.03 5.97 -11.64
C TRP A 143 5.28 5.69 -10.80
N ARG A 144 5.46 4.45 -10.35
CA ARG A 144 6.64 4.03 -9.59
C ARG A 144 7.89 4.02 -10.45
N CYS A 145 7.76 3.60 -11.70
CA CYS A 145 8.83 3.71 -12.71
C CYS A 145 9.24 5.18 -12.92
N GLY A 146 8.27 6.10 -12.97
CA GLY A 146 8.54 7.53 -13.05
C GLY A 146 9.45 8.04 -11.95
N TYR A 147 9.25 7.61 -10.71
CA TYR A 147 10.15 7.95 -9.59
C TYR A 147 11.54 7.33 -9.73
N LEU A 148 11.65 6.12 -10.29
CA LEU A 148 12.95 5.52 -10.60
C LEU A 148 13.70 6.31 -11.65
N LEU A 149 13.01 6.70 -12.72
CA LEU A 149 13.60 7.50 -13.79
C LEU A 149 14.08 8.87 -13.28
N LEU A 150 13.28 9.52 -12.44
CA LEU A 150 13.67 10.78 -11.78
C LEU A 150 14.87 10.58 -10.84
N ALA A 151 14.92 9.47 -10.10
CA ALA A 151 16.07 9.15 -9.27
C ALA A 151 17.33 8.90 -10.10
N GLY A 152 17.20 8.25 -11.26
CA GLY A 152 18.27 8.06 -12.23
C GLY A 152 18.78 9.38 -12.80
N GLN A 153 17.87 10.28 -13.18
CA GLN A 153 18.20 11.62 -13.67
C GLN A 153 18.96 12.45 -12.63
N GLN A 154 18.68 12.26 -11.35
CA GLN A 154 19.33 12.95 -10.23
C GLN A 154 20.62 12.25 -9.74
N GLY A 155 21.10 11.24 -10.45
CA GLY A 155 22.29 10.46 -10.09
C GLY A 155 22.11 9.56 -8.86
N ARG A 156 20.88 9.44 -8.32
CA ARG A 156 20.59 8.68 -7.09
C ARG A 156 20.51 7.17 -7.32
N MET A 157 20.53 6.71 -8.56
CA MET A 157 20.56 5.29 -8.92
C MET A 157 21.97 4.69 -8.84
N ALA A 158 23.01 5.54 -8.84
CA ALA A 158 24.40 5.10 -8.76
C ALA A 158 24.62 4.32 -7.45
N GLY A 159 25.14 3.09 -7.57
CA GLY A 159 25.39 2.20 -6.43
C GLY A 159 24.16 1.53 -5.81
N SER A 160 22.94 1.77 -6.33
CA SER A 160 21.75 1.04 -5.88
C SER A 160 21.64 -0.33 -6.56
N ARG A 161 21.04 -1.29 -5.84
CA ARG A 161 20.79 -2.65 -6.35
C ARG A 161 19.30 -2.83 -6.61
N PHE A 162 18.95 -3.78 -7.45
CA PHE A 162 17.55 -4.17 -7.69
C PHE A 162 16.78 -4.43 -6.38
N THR A 163 17.40 -5.13 -5.45
CA THR A 163 16.83 -5.45 -4.14
C THR A 163 16.46 -4.22 -3.30
N ASP A 164 17.14 -3.09 -3.49
CA ASP A 164 16.83 -1.84 -2.79
C ASP A 164 15.53 -1.21 -3.29
N HIS A 165 15.13 -1.54 -4.51
CA HIS A 165 13.95 -1.00 -5.18
C HIS A 165 12.75 -1.95 -5.20
N LEU A 166 12.98 -3.24 -4.90
CA LEU A 166 11.99 -4.29 -5.10
C LEU A 166 10.69 -4.03 -4.36
N LEU A 167 10.75 -3.58 -3.09
CA LEU A 167 9.57 -3.39 -2.26
C LEU A 167 8.64 -2.31 -2.80
N TYR A 168 9.17 -1.17 -3.22
CA TYR A 168 8.31 -0.09 -3.71
C TYR A 168 7.90 -0.25 -5.19
N LEU A 169 8.60 -1.06 -5.95
CA LEU A 169 8.18 -1.43 -7.31
C LEU A 169 6.97 -2.35 -7.29
N TRP A 170 6.80 -3.15 -6.25
CA TRP A 170 5.71 -4.10 -6.17
C TRP A 170 4.35 -3.38 -6.07
N PRO A 171 3.45 -3.50 -7.08
CA PRO A 171 2.25 -2.67 -7.16
C PRO A 171 1.23 -2.96 -6.05
N ALA A 172 1.19 -4.17 -5.53
CA ALA A 172 0.27 -4.58 -4.48
C ALA A 172 0.65 -4.04 -3.09
N TYR A 173 1.89 -3.52 -2.92
CA TYR A 173 2.35 -3.03 -1.65
C TYR A 173 2.12 -1.52 -1.53
N GLY A 174 1.22 -1.16 -0.65
CA GLY A 174 1.06 0.21 -0.20
C GLY A 174 0.32 1.16 -1.14
N GLY A 175 -0.29 0.67 -2.23
CA GLY A 175 -1.05 1.52 -3.15
C GLY A 175 -0.23 2.62 -3.84
N SER A 176 -0.89 3.43 -4.65
CA SER A 176 -0.27 4.55 -5.38
C SER A 176 0.13 5.71 -4.48
N ASN A 177 -0.51 5.85 -3.33
CA ASN A 177 -0.42 7.01 -2.44
C ASN A 177 0.40 6.77 -1.19
N THR A 178 1.13 5.67 -1.10
CA THR A 178 2.01 5.42 0.03
C THR A 178 3.37 6.08 -0.18
N PRO A 179 4.11 6.36 0.91
CA PRO A 179 5.45 6.91 0.87
C PRO A 179 6.43 6.11 0.01
N TYR A 180 6.19 4.83 -0.15
CA TYR A 180 6.99 3.96 -1.00
C TYR A 180 6.99 4.33 -2.48
N GLY A 181 5.90 4.88 -2.98
CA GLY A 181 5.84 5.39 -4.34
C GLY A 181 6.81 6.53 -4.63
N LYS A 182 7.38 7.16 -3.60
CA LYS A 182 8.34 8.26 -3.72
C LYS A 182 9.80 7.80 -3.89
N GLY A 183 10.04 6.51 -3.89
CA GLY A 183 11.33 5.90 -4.22
C GLY A 183 12.38 5.95 -3.11
N LEU A 184 13.54 5.38 -3.44
CA LEU A 184 14.65 5.19 -2.51
C LEU A 184 15.19 6.49 -1.92
N GLY A 185 15.23 7.56 -2.71
CA GLY A 185 15.73 8.87 -2.26
C GLY A 185 14.86 9.48 -1.16
N TYR A 186 13.57 9.20 -1.14
CA TYR A 186 12.69 9.61 -0.04
C TYR A 186 12.93 8.74 1.19
N LEU A 187 13.01 7.42 1.04
CA LEU A 187 13.26 6.51 2.16
C LEU A 187 14.58 6.80 2.86
N SER A 188 15.65 7.07 2.10
CA SER A 188 16.96 7.41 2.68
C SER A 188 16.95 8.70 3.49
N ARG A 189 16.10 9.67 3.13
CA ARG A 189 15.92 10.90 3.92
C ARG A 189 15.13 10.68 5.20
N CYS A 190 14.23 9.71 5.20
CA CYS A 190 13.39 9.37 6.35
C CYS A 190 14.05 8.33 7.27
N GLU A 191 15.23 7.82 6.91
CA GLU A 191 15.95 6.82 7.70
C GLU A 191 16.48 7.42 9.01
N ALA A 192 16.18 6.76 10.14
CA ALA A 192 16.70 7.12 11.43
C ALA A 192 18.24 6.99 11.45
N ARG A 193 18.93 8.03 11.88
CA ARG A 193 20.40 8.10 11.90
C ARG A 193 20.98 7.86 13.28
N THR A 194 20.18 8.12 14.33
CA THR A 194 20.57 7.93 15.73
C THR A 194 19.67 6.88 16.40
N ASP A 195 20.15 6.31 17.49
CA ASP A 195 19.37 5.35 18.29
C ASP A 195 18.12 5.99 18.90
N GLU A 196 18.15 7.27 19.17
CA GLU A 196 16.99 8.00 19.68
C GLU A 196 15.93 8.19 18.58
N GLU A 197 16.34 8.61 17.38
CA GLU A 197 15.44 8.70 16.22
C GLU A 197 14.84 7.35 15.88
N LEU A 198 15.63 6.27 15.97
CA LEU A 198 15.14 4.91 15.75
C LEU A 198 14.09 4.52 16.79
N ALA A 199 14.38 4.74 18.09
CA ALA A 199 13.45 4.44 19.16
C ALA A 199 12.13 5.21 19.01
N ARG A 200 12.21 6.51 18.72
CA ARG A 200 11.06 7.37 18.47
C ARG A 200 10.24 6.90 17.26
N SER A 201 10.92 6.55 16.16
CA SER A 201 10.29 5.99 14.97
C SER A 201 9.56 4.68 15.27
N GLN A 202 10.20 3.76 16.03
CA GLN A 202 9.63 2.48 16.42
C GLN A 202 8.40 2.64 17.32
N LEU A 203 8.46 3.48 18.34
CA LEU A 203 7.30 3.77 19.21
C LEU A 203 6.15 4.40 18.43
N ALA A 204 6.44 5.31 17.49
CA ALA A 204 5.44 5.86 16.60
C ALA A 204 4.87 4.78 15.64
N GLY A 205 5.68 3.82 15.22
CA GLY A 205 5.27 2.66 14.44
C GLY A 205 4.30 1.77 15.22
N ILE A 206 4.62 1.43 16.46
CA ILE A 206 3.73 0.67 17.37
C ILE A 206 2.40 1.38 17.53
N LYS A 207 2.41 2.70 17.79
CA LYS A 207 1.18 3.49 17.88
C LYS A 207 0.29 3.34 16.65
N LEU A 208 0.88 3.42 15.46
CA LEU A 208 0.13 3.29 14.21
C LEU A 208 -0.44 1.88 14.03
N ILE A 209 0.31 0.84 14.38
CA ILE A 209 -0.18 -0.54 14.34
C ILE A 209 -1.35 -0.73 15.32
N LEU A 210 -1.24 -0.22 16.55
CA LEU A 210 -2.33 -0.27 17.51
C LEU A 210 -3.58 0.48 17.01
N LEU A 211 -3.41 1.64 16.39
CA LEU A 211 -4.50 2.38 15.76
C LEU A 211 -5.11 1.59 14.58
N SER A 212 -4.30 0.87 13.80
CA SER A 212 -4.81 0.02 12.73
C SER A 212 -5.69 -1.10 13.26
N VAL A 213 -5.28 -1.74 14.36
CA VAL A 213 -6.09 -2.78 15.04
C VAL A 213 -7.40 -2.17 15.57
N LEU A 214 -7.34 -1.00 16.19
CA LEU A 214 -8.53 -0.28 16.66
C LEU A 214 -9.50 0.05 15.52
N TRP A 215 -8.99 0.58 14.40
CA TRP A 215 -9.82 0.84 13.22
C TRP A 215 -10.41 -0.43 12.63
N GLY A 216 -9.66 -1.54 12.62
CA GLY A 216 -10.17 -2.85 12.22
C GLY A 216 -11.34 -3.28 13.09
N ALA A 217 -11.21 -3.20 14.42
CA ALA A 217 -12.30 -3.54 15.34
C ALA A 217 -13.54 -2.64 15.16
N ILE A 218 -13.34 -1.34 14.91
CA ILE A 218 -14.45 -0.42 14.61
C ILE A 218 -15.14 -0.78 13.30
N ILE A 219 -14.39 -1.14 12.26
CA ILE A 219 -14.95 -1.61 10.99
C ILE A 219 -15.80 -2.87 11.20
N ASP A 220 -15.27 -3.86 11.91
CA ASP A 220 -15.99 -5.11 12.20
C ASP A 220 -17.30 -4.85 12.98
N LEU A 221 -17.27 -3.93 13.95
CA LEU A 221 -18.48 -3.51 14.69
C LEU A 221 -19.48 -2.79 13.77
N MET A 222 -19.00 -1.91 12.90
CA MET A 222 -19.86 -1.20 11.94
C MET A 222 -20.51 -2.19 10.96
N ASP A 223 -19.73 -3.13 10.43
CA ASP A 223 -20.25 -4.15 9.53
C ASP A 223 -21.35 -4.95 10.19
N GLY A 224 -21.14 -5.40 11.43
CA GLY A 224 -22.14 -6.10 12.20
C GLY A 224 -23.39 -5.28 12.52
N ALA A 225 -23.20 -4.02 12.87
CA ALA A 225 -24.31 -3.12 13.24
C ALA A 225 -25.12 -2.65 12.01
N LEU A 226 -24.47 -2.37 10.89
CA LEU A 226 -25.12 -1.80 9.72
C LEU A 226 -25.65 -2.86 8.76
N TYR A 227 -24.83 -3.87 8.44
CA TYR A 227 -25.10 -4.84 7.37
C TYR A 227 -25.44 -6.25 7.88
N GLY A 228 -25.22 -6.51 9.17
CA GLY A 228 -25.39 -7.83 9.78
C GLY A 228 -24.07 -8.62 9.90
N PRO A 229 -24.07 -9.69 10.72
CA PRO A 229 -22.86 -10.43 11.04
C PRO A 229 -22.34 -11.21 9.82
N GLY A 230 -21.31 -10.69 9.18
CA GLY A 230 -20.69 -11.28 7.99
C GLY A 230 -19.70 -12.42 8.30
N ASN A 231 -19.16 -12.48 9.53
CA ASN A 231 -18.19 -13.49 9.95
C ASN A 231 -18.37 -13.80 11.45
N ASP A 232 -17.72 -14.86 11.94
CA ASP A 232 -17.85 -15.32 13.33
C ASP A 232 -17.35 -14.28 14.35
N LEU A 233 -16.29 -13.53 14.02
CA LEU A 233 -15.76 -12.46 14.86
C LEU A 233 -16.78 -11.33 15.01
N THR A 234 -17.35 -10.87 13.92
CA THR A 234 -18.39 -9.82 13.91
C THR A 234 -19.62 -10.28 14.70
N ARG A 235 -20.05 -11.53 14.51
CA ARG A 235 -21.16 -12.12 15.27
C ARG A 235 -20.87 -12.15 16.77
N THR A 236 -19.67 -12.55 17.16
CA THR A 236 -19.25 -12.59 18.58
C THR A 236 -19.21 -11.19 19.17
N LEU A 237 -18.60 -10.22 18.46
CA LEU A 237 -18.48 -8.84 18.95
C LEU A 237 -19.86 -8.18 19.07
N THR A 238 -20.73 -8.28 18.08
CA THR A 238 -22.08 -7.69 18.12
C THR A 238 -22.96 -8.36 19.18
N GLY A 239 -22.87 -9.68 19.31
CA GLY A 239 -23.58 -10.43 20.34
C GLY A 239 -23.11 -10.07 21.75
N THR A 240 -21.80 -10.00 21.98
CA THR A 240 -21.23 -9.65 23.30
C THR A 240 -21.54 -8.21 23.70
N LEU A 241 -21.56 -7.29 22.74
CA LEU A 241 -21.84 -5.87 22.98
C LEU A 241 -23.34 -5.52 22.91
N GLY A 242 -24.21 -6.49 22.63
CA GLY A 242 -25.65 -6.26 22.49
C GLY A 242 -26.03 -5.33 21.34
N VAL A 243 -25.22 -5.28 20.28
CA VAL A 243 -25.46 -4.39 19.14
C VAL A 243 -26.51 -5.02 18.22
N HIS A 244 -27.63 -4.34 18.04
CA HIS A 244 -28.66 -4.74 17.08
C HIS A 244 -28.33 -4.29 15.67
N THR A 245 -28.54 -5.18 14.71
CA THR A 245 -28.34 -4.87 13.28
C THR A 245 -29.44 -3.93 12.79
N VAL A 246 -29.04 -2.83 12.17
CA VAL A 246 -29.95 -1.86 11.57
C VAL A 246 -30.48 -2.35 10.21
N GLY A 247 -29.70 -3.18 9.50
CA GLY A 247 -30.10 -3.76 8.23
C GLY A 247 -30.08 -2.78 7.04
N ILE A 248 -29.12 -1.87 7.00
CA ILE A 248 -28.93 -0.97 5.85
C ILE A 248 -28.38 -1.77 4.67
N PRO A 249 -29.01 -1.73 3.47
CA PRO A 249 -28.47 -2.40 2.29
C PRO A 249 -27.13 -1.82 1.87
N GLN A 250 -26.19 -2.68 1.46
CA GLN A 250 -24.94 -2.22 0.89
C GLN A 250 -25.17 -1.45 -0.42
N LEU A 251 -24.45 -0.34 -0.60
CA LEU A 251 -24.54 0.48 -1.82
C LEU A 251 -24.33 -0.35 -3.09
N ALA A 252 -23.39 -1.29 -3.06
CA ALA A 252 -23.12 -2.18 -4.19
C ALA A 252 -24.30 -3.05 -4.58
N GLU A 253 -25.12 -3.51 -3.64
CA GLU A 253 -26.31 -4.32 -3.92
C GLU A 253 -27.46 -3.46 -4.48
N MET A 254 -27.59 -2.22 -4.01
CA MET A 254 -28.55 -1.27 -4.58
C MET A 254 -28.17 -0.86 -6.00
N VAL A 255 -26.91 -0.56 -6.27
CA VAL A 255 -26.42 -0.18 -7.61
C VAL A 255 -26.59 -1.34 -8.62
N LYS A 256 -26.42 -2.58 -8.18
CA LYS A 256 -26.68 -3.78 -9.01
C LYS A 256 -28.15 -4.08 -9.19
N GLY A 257 -29.06 -3.30 -8.61
CA GLY A 257 -30.51 -3.53 -8.68
C GLY A 257 -31.01 -4.77 -7.92
N ARG A 258 -30.17 -5.34 -7.04
CA ARG A 258 -30.54 -6.54 -6.26
C ARG A 258 -31.46 -6.22 -5.08
N VAL A 259 -31.38 -4.99 -4.57
CA VAL A 259 -32.20 -4.51 -3.47
C VAL A 259 -32.74 -3.14 -3.84
N ALA A 260 -34.07 -2.99 -3.79
CA ALA A 260 -34.74 -1.70 -3.88
C ALA A 260 -34.81 -1.08 -2.49
N ALA A 261 -34.40 0.17 -2.36
CA ALA A 261 -34.41 0.86 -1.09
C ALA A 261 -34.97 2.29 -1.26
N PRO A 262 -35.63 2.84 -0.23
CA PRO A 262 -36.05 4.24 -0.22
C PRO A 262 -34.85 5.19 -0.38
N LEU A 263 -35.08 6.36 -0.97
CA LEU A 263 -34.01 7.34 -1.23
C LEU A 263 -33.20 7.71 0.02
N TRP A 264 -33.83 7.84 1.16
CA TRP A 264 -33.16 8.17 2.42
C TRP A 264 -32.21 7.04 2.86
N THR A 265 -32.58 5.77 2.65
CA THR A 265 -31.73 4.61 2.95
C THR A 265 -30.52 4.56 2.03
N ALA A 266 -30.70 4.92 0.73
CA ALA A 266 -29.62 5.01 -0.21
C ALA A 266 -28.60 6.10 0.21
N TRP A 267 -29.07 7.27 0.65
CA TRP A 267 -28.19 8.32 1.20
C TRP A 267 -27.47 7.86 2.47
N ALA A 268 -28.19 7.21 3.40
CA ALA A 268 -27.57 6.66 4.61
C ALA A 268 -26.48 5.65 4.27
N SER A 269 -26.73 4.75 3.30
CA SER A 269 -25.73 3.79 2.82
C SER A 269 -24.50 4.47 2.21
N ILE A 270 -24.67 5.54 1.42
CA ILE A 270 -23.54 6.30 0.86
C ILE A 270 -22.65 6.88 1.95
N TYR A 271 -23.24 7.49 2.98
CA TYR A 271 -22.47 8.07 4.09
C TYR A 271 -21.78 6.99 4.93
N CYS A 272 -22.45 5.87 5.20
CA CYS A 272 -21.86 4.74 5.91
C CYS A 272 -20.69 4.15 5.12
N GLU A 273 -20.85 3.95 3.82
CA GLU A 273 -19.80 3.44 2.94
C GLU A 273 -18.60 4.40 2.85
N LEU A 274 -18.85 5.71 2.75
CA LEU A 274 -17.78 6.72 2.76
C LEU A 274 -16.97 6.64 4.06
N PHE A 275 -17.64 6.59 5.20
CA PHE A 275 -16.99 6.47 6.51
C PHE A 275 -16.21 5.17 6.63
N TRP A 276 -16.80 4.07 6.20
CA TRP A 276 -16.19 2.74 6.16
C TRP A 276 -14.91 2.75 5.29
N GLN A 277 -14.95 3.34 4.11
CA GLN A 277 -13.79 3.46 3.22
C GLN A 277 -12.67 4.27 3.86
N VAL A 278 -12.98 5.38 4.53
CA VAL A 278 -12.00 6.19 5.25
C VAL A 278 -11.31 5.37 6.34
N LEU A 279 -12.06 4.63 7.15
CA LEU A 279 -11.48 3.77 8.19
C LEU A 279 -10.63 2.65 7.62
N HIS A 280 -11.09 2.01 6.55
CA HIS A 280 -10.37 0.91 5.89
C HIS A 280 -9.03 1.37 5.31
N HIS A 281 -9.01 2.52 4.66
CA HIS A 281 -7.77 3.12 4.14
C HIS A 281 -6.86 3.59 5.28
N ALA A 282 -7.41 4.13 6.36
CA ALA A 282 -6.65 4.50 7.54
C ALA A 282 -5.99 3.27 8.19
N ALA A 283 -6.74 2.18 8.38
CA ALA A 283 -6.22 0.94 8.97
C ALA A 283 -5.06 0.37 8.13
N ARG A 284 -5.26 0.22 6.82
CA ARG A 284 -4.22 -0.29 5.90
C ARG A 284 -2.99 0.62 5.86
N GLY A 285 -3.22 1.94 5.75
CA GLY A 285 -2.14 2.93 5.74
C GLY A 285 -1.35 2.92 7.04
N HIS A 286 -2.01 2.86 8.19
CA HIS A 286 -1.37 2.81 9.49
C HIS A 286 -0.54 1.53 9.69
N THR A 287 -1.02 0.37 9.23
CA THR A 287 -0.23 -0.88 9.26
C THR A 287 1.04 -0.73 8.44
N THR A 288 0.92 -0.29 7.18
CA THR A 288 2.06 -0.16 6.28
C THR A 288 3.11 0.82 6.81
N ILE A 289 2.66 2.00 7.23
CA ILE A 289 3.56 3.04 7.75
C ILE A 289 4.11 2.63 9.11
N GLY A 290 3.30 1.97 9.94
CA GLY A 290 3.74 1.44 11.23
C GLY A 290 4.89 0.45 11.08
N VAL A 291 4.75 -0.51 10.17
CA VAL A 291 5.82 -1.47 9.87
C VAL A 291 7.09 -0.76 9.39
N LEU A 292 6.98 0.21 8.50
CA LEU A 292 8.14 0.98 8.05
C LEU A 292 8.85 1.72 9.19
N ARG A 293 8.07 2.32 10.07
CA ARG A 293 8.61 3.05 11.22
C ARG A 293 9.28 2.10 12.22
N LEU A 294 8.81 0.84 12.34
CA LEU A 294 9.53 -0.18 13.13
C LEU A 294 10.92 -0.45 12.56
N PHE A 295 11.09 -0.40 11.23
CA PHE A 295 12.39 -0.53 10.58
C PHE A 295 13.23 0.75 10.60
N GLY A 296 12.76 1.81 11.24
CA GLY A 296 13.47 3.07 11.37
C GLY A 296 13.30 4.04 10.20
N PHE A 297 12.31 3.82 9.33
CA PHE A 297 11.94 4.79 8.30
C PHE A 297 10.81 5.69 8.81
N ASN A 298 11.16 6.89 9.23
CA ASN A 298 10.21 7.86 9.77
C ASN A 298 9.41 8.54 8.63
N VAL A 299 8.73 7.72 7.83
CA VAL A 299 7.88 8.17 6.74
C VAL A 299 6.64 8.89 7.26
N PHE A 300 6.06 9.79 6.45
CA PHE A 300 4.86 10.55 6.85
C PHE A 300 3.62 9.64 7.00
N ARG A 301 2.63 10.10 7.74
CA ARG A 301 1.35 9.41 7.86
C ARG A 301 0.56 9.54 6.57
N ASN A 302 -0.02 8.41 6.13
CA ASN A 302 -0.87 8.41 4.94
C ASN A 302 -2.20 9.15 5.17
N THR A 303 -2.72 9.07 6.40
CA THR A 303 -4.03 9.63 6.75
C THR A 303 -3.93 10.39 8.07
N TYR A 304 -4.25 11.67 8.07
CA TYR A 304 -4.21 12.52 9.25
C TYR A 304 -5.50 13.28 9.46
N LYS A 305 -6.42 12.70 10.24
CA LYS A 305 -7.70 13.32 10.64
C LYS A 305 -8.52 13.90 9.45
N PRO A 306 -8.79 13.13 8.39
CA PRO A 306 -9.45 13.65 7.19
C PRO A 306 -10.88 14.11 7.46
N LEU A 307 -11.59 13.48 8.40
CA LEU A 307 -12.95 13.84 8.78
C LEU A 307 -13.06 15.18 9.56
N LEU A 308 -11.93 15.76 9.98
CA LEU A 308 -11.86 17.09 10.57
C LEU A 308 -11.49 18.18 9.56
N ALA A 309 -11.53 17.87 8.27
CA ALA A 309 -11.29 18.83 7.21
C ALA A 309 -12.46 19.81 7.07
N GLN A 310 -12.14 21.08 6.85
CA GLN A 310 -13.12 22.15 6.67
C GLN A 310 -13.45 22.39 5.18
N SER A 311 -12.72 21.73 4.27
CA SER A 311 -12.94 21.80 2.84
C SER A 311 -12.61 20.48 2.15
N VAL A 312 -13.13 20.26 0.92
CA VAL A 312 -12.84 19.10 0.10
C VAL A 312 -11.35 19.01 -0.23
N VAL A 313 -10.71 20.13 -0.51
CA VAL A 313 -9.25 20.19 -0.77
C VAL A 313 -8.46 19.78 0.47
N GLU A 314 -8.86 20.29 1.63
CA GLU A 314 -8.23 19.93 2.90
C GLU A 314 -8.47 18.46 3.26
N PHE A 315 -9.67 17.91 3.00
CA PHE A 315 -9.97 16.49 3.15
C PHE A 315 -8.98 15.64 2.37
N TRP A 316 -8.80 15.91 1.08
CA TRP A 316 -7.87 15.15 0.25
C TRP A 316 -6.40 15.32 0.66
N ASN A 317 -6.01 16.53 1.07
CA ASN A 317 -4.66 16.76 1.60
C ASN A 317 -4.40 16.02 2.92
N ARG A 318 -5.41 15.86 3.76
CA ARG A 318 -5.31 15.09 5.01
C ARG A 318 -5.45 13.58 4.80
N PHE A 319 -6.15 13.17 3.75
CA PHE A 319 -6.40 11.77 3.41
C PHE A 319 -5.22 11.13 2.69
N TYR A 320 -4.50 11.89 1.87
CA TYR A 320 -3.31 11.47 1.12
C TYR A 320 -2.06 12.27 1.48
N TYR A 321 -1.89 12.54 2.75
CA TYR A 321 -0.80 13.36 3.27
C TYR A 321 0.59 12.87 2.89
#